data_d2f74c81f07a6da27390bcd6528b0358
#
_entry.id   d2f74c81f07a6da27390bcd6528b0358
#
_cell.length_a   1.000
_cell.length_b   1.000
_cell.length_c   1.000
_cell.angle_alpha   90.00
_cell.angle_beta   90.00
_cell.angle_gamma   90.00
#
_symmetry.space_group_name_H-M   'P 1'
#
loop_
_entity.id
_entity.type
_entity.pdbx_description
1 polymer ?
#
loop_
_entity_poly.entity_id
_entity_poly.type
_entity_poly.pdbx_seq_one_letter_code
_entity_poly.pdbx_strand_id
1 'polypeptide(L)'
;MNNVPEIKDIDSAMLIDPVRQALGSATAEIRHWEHHPISYINTEVSNLGLHRFKGTARYRGEDRVWSIVLKAVDAPVNETKPTYWNYHRREILAYEEGLLTDLPGGVSAPRCLDITKYPGGVCWLWLEDILNPGSPPWSLTEYGLVARHLGQFNGAYLTGRALPSLPWLSRNWLRGWLSYYQVTCQEVLELIRDEHFWEQPWLRSAFPRPITDEVLRLWASHATLLAALDQLPQTFCHLDAYRPNLFLRRDAQGSNQTVAVDWVFTGIASVGEEIANLLSASLIWLEYDAAEARSLDEAVFSGYLNGLRDAGWQGNSRSVRLGYTAACALRWGVVGLWWLRSLGDSGKQAELEIHWNRPLAELVSQWARTTTYILGLAQEAYQLQQDLF
;
A
#
# COMPACT_ATOMS: atom_id res chain seq x y z
N MET A 1 -5.40 -36.65 3.80
CA MET A 1 -4.77 -35.35 4.12
C MET A 1 -4.20 -34.86 2.82
N ASN A 2 -4.85 -33.89 2.20
CA ASN A 2 -4.34 -33.30 0.95
C ASN A 2 -3.27 -32.30 1.33
N ASN A 3 -2.01 -32.68 1.19
CA ASN A 3 -0.90 -31.80 1.51
C ASN A 3 -0.85 -30.63 0.53
N VAL A 4 -0.94 -29.41 1.05
CA VAL A 4 -0.43 -28.23 0.33
C VAL A 4 1.08 -28.43 0.21
N PRO A 5 1.68 -28.35 -0.98
CA PRO A 5 3.13 -28.47 -1.12
C PRO A 5 3.84 -27.35 -0.35
N GLU A 6 4.97 -27.66 0.28
CA GLU A 6 5.84 -26.62 0.79
C GLU A 6 6.62 -25.98 -0.37
N ILE A 7 7.07 -24.75 -0.18
CA ILE A 7 7.84 -24.05 -1.24
C ILE A 7 9.09 -24.82 -1.67
N LYS A 8 9.71 -25.56 -0.74
CA LYS A 8 10.87 -26.42 -1.00
C LYS A 8 10.54 -27.65 -1.88
N ASP A 9 9.25 -28.03 -1.98
CA ASP A 9 8.80 -29.20 -2.77
C ASP A 9 8.42 -28.81 -4.21
N ILE A 10 8.54 -27.52 -4.56
CA ILE A 10 8.30 -27.04 -5.92
C ILE A 10 9.33 -27.67 -6.86
N ASP A 11 8.86 -28.23 -7.95
CA ASP A 11 9.66 -28.85 -9.01
C ASP A 11 9.42 -28.21 -10.39
N SER A 12 10.15 -28.68 -11.39
CA SER A 12 10.01 -28.18 -12.77
C SER A 12 8.65 -28.44 -13.38
N ALA A 13 7.91 -29.47 -12.90
CA ALA A 13 6.57 -29.76 -13.42
C ALA A 13 5.55 -28.72 -12.93
N MET A 14 5.73 -28.19 -11.72
CA MET A 14 4.90 -27.12 -11.16
C MET A 14 5.24 -25.76 -11.77
N LEU A 15 6.48 -25.56 -12.21
CA LEU A 15 6.96 -24.30 -12.79
C LEU A 15 6.67 -24.17 -14.30
N ILE A 16 6.44 -25.29 -15.01
CA ILE A 16 6.46 -25.28 -16.48
C ILE A 16 5.37 -24.40 -17.09
N ASP A 17 4.15 -24.43 -16.56
CA ASP A 17 3.05 -23.65 -17.09
C ASP A 17 3.21 -22.15 -16.83
N PRO A 18 3.51 -21.66 -15.60
CA PRO A 18 3.86 -20.26 -15.36
C PRO A 18 5.03 -19.77 -16.22
N VAL A 19 6.09 -20.60 -16.41
CA VAL A 19 7.26 -20.22 -17.23
C VAL A 19 6.88 -20.12 -18.71
N ARG A 20 6.07 -21.05 -19.23
CA ARG A 20 5.54 -20.99 -20.60
C ARG A 20 4.72 -19.73 -20.84
N GLN A 21 3.88 -19.35 -19.89
CA GLN A 21 3.12 -18.10 -19.94
C GLN A 21 4.03 -16.87 -19.90
N ALA A 22 5.04 -16.86 -19.02
CA ALA A 22 6.01 -15.78 -18.93
C ALA A 22 6.78 -15.57 -20.24
N LEU A 23 7.20 -16.67 -20.90
CA LEU A 23 7.95 -16.65 -22.16
C LEU A 23 7.07 -16.51 -23.41
N GLY A 24 5.74 -16.60 -23.28
CA GLY A 24 4.82 -16.64 -24.42
C GLY A 24 5.05 -17.87 -25.32
N SER A 25 5.35 -19.04 -24.73
CA SER A 25 5.77 -20.23 -25.46
C SER A 25 5.24 -21.52 -24.87
N ALA A 26 4.31 -22.17 -25.56
CA ALA A 26 3.77 -23.46 -25.15
C ALA A 26 4.79 -24.63 -25.17
N THR A 27 5.94 -24.45 -25.83
CA THR A 27 6.95 -25.50 -26.03
C THR A 27 8.26 -25.25 -25.28
N ALA A 28 8.30 -24.24 -24.41
CA ALA A 28 9.48 -24.00 -23.61
C ALA A 28 9.74 -25.17 -22.64
N GLU A 29 11.01 -25.53 -22.48
CA GLU A 29 11.47 -26.61 -21.59
C GLU A 29 12.46 -26.01 -20.58
N ILE A 30 12.16 -26.12 -19.27
CA ILE A 30 13.04 -25.63 -18.20
C ILE A 30 14.34 -26.45 -18.22
N ARG A 31 15.49 -25.77 -18.21
CA ARG A 31 16.83 -26.36 -18.14
C ARG A 31 17.45 -26.26 -16.76
N HIS A 32 17.32 -25.09 -16.18
CA HIS A 32 17.85 -24.79 -14.85
C HIS A 32 16.97 -23.73 -14.18
N TRP A 33 16.84 -23.79 -12.87
CA TRP A 33 16.18 -22.77 -12.08
C TRP A 33 16.73 -22.70 -10.64
N GLU A 34 16.55 -21.58 -10.03
CA GLU A 34 16.83 -21.31 -8.63
C GLU A 34 15.71 -20.51 -7.98
N HIS A 35 15.62 -20.58 -6.66
CA HIS A 35 14.60 -19.97 -5.84
C HIS A 35 15.20 -19.05 -4.79
N HIS A 36 14.59 -17.87 -4.62
CA HIS A 36 14.97 -16.90 -3.59
C HIS A 36 13.72 -16.36 -2.91
N PRO A 37 13.67 -16.37 -1.56
CA PRO A 37 12.62 -15.63 -0.85
C PRO A 37 12.81 -14.14 -1.10
N ILE A 38 11.70 -13.42 -1.26
CA ILE A 38 11.70 -11.96 -1.34
C ILE A 38 11.35 -11.44 0.05
N SER A 39 12.31 -10.75 0.67
CA SER A 39 12.08 -10.08 1.95
C SER A 39 11.24 -8.82 1.74
N TYR A 40 10.19 -8.67 2.51
CA TYR A 40 9.35 -7.48 2.56
C TYR A 40 8.90 -7.22 4.00
N ILE A 41 8.49 -5.98 4.28
CA ILE A 41 7.93 -5.66 5.59
C ILE A 41 6.53 -6.28 5.64
N ASN A 42 6.42 -7.41 6.34
CA ASN A 42 5.14 -8.08 6.53
C ASN A 42 4.48 -7.52 7.79
N THR A 43 3.42 -6.80 7.61
CA THR A 43 2.73 -6.21 8.75
C THR A 43 1.61 -7.07 9.29
N GLU A 44 0.98 -8.02 8.56
CA GLU A 44 -0.18 -8.76 9.16
C GLU A 44 -0.95 -9.65 8.20
N VAL A 45 -0.36 -10.53 7.45
CA VAL A 45 -1.22 -11.25 6.52
C VAL A 45 -0.95 -12.73 6.44
N SER A 46 -2.01 -13.45 6.21
CA SER A 46 -2.16 -14.75 5.61
C SER A 46 -1.28 -14.95 4.38
N ASN A 47 -0.02 -14.62 4.50
CA ASN A 47 0.95 -14.70 3.43
C ASN A 47 1.99 -15.75 3.82
N LEU A 48 1.95 -16.89 3.13
CA LEU A 48 2.91 -17.98 3.30
C LEU A 48 4.29 -17.64 2.69
N GLY A 49 4.42 -16.49 2.05
CA GLY A 49 5.66 -15.98 1.52
C GLY A 49 5.54 -15.43 0.10
N LEU A 50 6.55 -14.62 -0.23
CA LEU A 50 6.78 -14.09 -1.56
C LEU A 50 8.12 -14.64 -2.05
N HIS A 51 8.11 -15.30 -3.22
CA HIS A 51 9.25 -16.06 -3.69
C HIS A 51 9.53 -15.78 -5.16
N ARG A 52 10.79 -15.52 -5.49
CA ARG A 52 11.26 -15.37 -6.88
C ARG A 52 11.84 -16.69 -7.35
N PHE A 53 11.37 -17.12 -8.50
CA PHE A 53 11.96 -18.22 -9.27
C PHE A 53 12.55 -17.66 -10.55
N LYS A 54 13.79 -18.01 -10.87
CA LYS A 54 14.46 -17.57 -12.08
C LYS A 54 15.33 -18.69 -12.66
N GLY A 55 15.56 -18.64 -13.96
CA GLY A 55 16.35 -19.67 -14.60
C GLY A 55 16.45 -19.53 -16.10
N THR A 56 16.75 -20.64 -16.76
CA THR A 56 16.83 -20.74 -18.21
C THR A 56 15.87 -21.81 -18.74
N ALA A 57 15.29 -21.56 -19.90
CA ALA A 57 14.44 -22.50 -20.62
C ALA A 57 14.83 -22.55 -22.09
N ARG A 58 14.81 -23.75 -22.69
CA ARG A 58 15.03 -23.98 -24.13
C ARG A 58 13.76 -23.61 -24.89
N TYR A 59 13.90 -22.69 -25.84
CA TYR A 59 12.83 -22.28 -26.73
C TYR A 59 13.37 -22.09 -28.15
N ARG A 60 12.80 -22.80 -29.16
CA ARG A 60 13.23 -22.74 -30.59
C ARG A 60 14.74 -22.93 -30.77
N GLY A 61 15.36 -23.82 -29.97
CA GLY A 61 16.78 -24.11 -30.06
C GLY A 61 17.71 -23.15 -29.31
N GLU A 62 17.17 -22.09 -28.69
CA GLU A 62 17.92 -21.11 -27.91
C GLU A 62 17.57 -21.20 -26.43
N ASP A 63 18.51 -20.87 -25.56
CA ASP A 63 18.28 -20.73 -24.12
C ASP A 63 17.83 -19.30 -23.80
N ARG A 64 16.67 -19.17 -23.15
CA ARG A 64 16.10 -17.89 -22.70
C ARG A 64 16.03 -17.83 -21.19
N VAL A 65 16.45 -16.69 -20.64
CA VAL A 65 16.32 -16.39 -19.23
C VAL A 65 14.87 -16.05 -18.91
N TRP A 66 14.37 -16.52 -17.78
CA TRP A 66 13.06 -16.21 -17.25
C TRP A 66 13.11 -15.90 -15.76
N SER A 67 12.16 -15.11 -15.28
CA SER A 67 11.93 -14.82 -13.87
C SER A 67 10.43 -14.65 -13.63
N ILE A 68 9.94 -15.26 -12.56
CA ILE A 68 8.54 -15.20 -12.11
C ILE A 68 8.48 -15.07 -10.61
N VAL A 69 7.38 -14.54 -10.10
CA VAL A 69 7.14 -14.38 -8.66
C VAL A 69 5.95 -15.24 -8.25
N LEU A 70 6.11 -15.99 -7.17
CA LEU A 70 5.04 -16.69 -6.48
C LEU A 70 4.65 -15.90 -5.24
N LYS A 71 3.37 -15.54 -5.12
CA LYS A 71 2.73 -15.10 -3.88
C LYS A 71 1.89 -16.24 -3.34
N ALA A 72 2.32 -16.85 -2.25
CA ALA A 72 1.60 -17.94 -1.60
C ALA A 72 0.70 -17.36 -0.50
N VAL A 73 -0.61 -17.53 -0.65
CA VAL A 73 -1.64 -16.92 0.22
C VAL A 73 -2.34 -18.01 1.01
N ASP A 74 -2.38 -17.86 2.35
CA ASP A 74 -3.13 -18.73 3.24
C ASP A 74 -4.58 -18.24 3.43
N ALA A 75 -5.44 -19.09 3.97
CA ALA A 75 -6.81 -18.77 4.36
C ALA A 75 -6.92 -18.71 5.88
N PRO A 76 -6.70 -17.56 6.51
CA PRO A 76 -6.81 -17.45 7.95
C PRO A 76 -8.25 -17.64 8.39
N VAL A 77 -8.42 -18.31 9.54
CA VAL A 77 -9.73 -18.73 10.07
C VAL A 77 -10.70 -17.56 10.31
N ASN A 78 -10.17 -16.37 10.58
CA ASN A 78 -10.96 -15.20 10.97
C ASN A 78 -11.22 -14.18 9.83
N GLU A 79 -10.64 -14.36 8.64
CA GLU A 79 -10.67 -13.39 7.54
C GLU A 79 -11.46 -13.87 6.32
N THR A 80 -12.44 -14.72 6.54
CA THR A 80 -13.19 -15.39 5.47
C THR A 80 -14.30 -14.56 4.84
N LYS A 81 -14.64 -13.40 5.44
CA LYS A 81 -15.75 -12.57 4.94
C LYS A 81 -15.25 -11.57 3.90
N PRO A 82 -15.86 -11.47 2.71
CA PRO A 82 -15.49 -10.48 1.68
C PRO A 82 -15.51 -9.03 2.17
N THR A 83 -16.32 -8.73 3.19
CA THR A 83 -16.42 -7.40 3.81
C THR A 83 -15.28 -7.08 4.78
N TYR A 84 -14.44 -8.08 5.12
CA TYR A 84 -13.29 -7.82 5.99
C TYR A 84 -12.29 -6.89 5.28
N TRP A 85 -11.74 -5.92 6.00
CA TRP A 85 -10.86 -4.89 5.40
C TRP A 85 -9.64 -5.52 4.70
N ASN A 86 -9.07 -6.58 5.28
CA ASN A 86 -7.93 -7.34 4.75
C ASN A 86 -8.37 -8.73 4.27
N TYR A 87 -9.37 -8.81 3.39
CA TYR A 87 -9.85 -10.08 2.87
C TYR A 87 -8.81 -10.73 1.95
N HIS A 88 -8.19 -11.79 2.44
CA HIS A 88 -7.03 -12.48 1.82
C HIS A 88 -7.24 -12.91 0.36
N ARG A 89 -8.47 -13.16 -0.07
CA ARG A 89 -8.77 -13.59 -1.45
C ARG A 89 -9.00 -12.45 -2.43
N ARG A 90 -9.01 -11.21 -1.99
CA ARG A 90 -9.42 -10.08 -2.85
C ARG A 90 -8.50 -9.90 -4.06
N GLU A 91 -7.18 -9.98 -3.89
CA GLU A 91 -6.24 -9.90 -4.99
C GLU A 91 -6.40 -11.07 -5.97
N ILE A 92 -6.58 -12.29 -5.45
CA ILE A 92 -6.80 -13.49 -6.28
C ILE A 92 -8.06 -13.33 -7.13
N LEU A 93 -9.17 -12.89 -6.53
CA LEU A 93 -10.43 -12.63 -7.23
C LEU A 93 -10.30 -11.50 -8.25
N ALA A 94 -9.48 -10.46 -7.96
CA ALA A 94 -9.24 -9.38 -8.89
C ALA A 94 -8.55 -9.87 -10.18
N TYR A 95 -7.63 -10.82 -10.08
CA TYR A 95 -7.04 -11.46 -11.24
C TYR A 95 -7.99 -12.44 -11.93
N GLU A 96 -8.68 -13.31 -11.18
CA GLU A 96 -9.61 -14.32 -11.73
C GLU A 96 -10.75 -13.71 -12.53
N GLU A 97 -11.31 -12.59 -12.04
CA GLU A 97 -12.41 -11.89 -12.70
C GLU A 97 -11.93 -10.85 -13.74
N GLY A 98 -10.61 -10.79 -14.02
CA GLY A 98 -10.01 -9.95 -15.04
C GLY A 98 -10.03 -8.44 -14.70
N LEU A 99 -10.30 -8.07 -13.45
CA LEU A 99 -10.39 -6.66 -13.04
C LEU A 99 -9.08 -5.90 -13.26
N LEU A 100 -7.93 -6.59 -13.20
CA LEU A 100 -6.60 -6.02 -13.34
C LEU A 100 -6.02 -6.08 -14.75
N THR A 101 -6.76 -6.64 -15.72
CA THR A 101 -6.25 -6.86 -17.10
C THR A 101 -6.17 -5.56 -17.90
N ASP A 102 -7.14 -4.66 -17.73
CA ASP A 102 -7.25 -3.42 -18.48
C ASP A 102 -7.52 -2.24 -17.52
N LEU A 103 -6.49 -1.86 -16.78
CA LEU A 103 -6.54 -0.69 -15.90
C LEU A 103 -6.35 0.58 -16.73
N PRO A 104 -7.18 1.63 -16.50
CA PRO A 104 -7.07 2.86 -17.27
C PRO A 104 -5.88 3.74 -16.83
N GLY A 105 -5.53 4.70 -17.66
CA GLY A 105 -4.46 5.65 -17.38
C GLY A 105 -3.07 5.01 -17.46
N GLY A 106 -2.14 5.53 -16.68
CA GLY A 106 -0.75 5.04 -16.65
C GLY A 106 -0.50 3.90 -15.66
N VAL A 107 -1.56 3.26 -15.12
CA VAL A 107 -1.44 2.16 -14.13
C VAL A 107 -1.62 0.81 -14.79
N SER A 108 -0.85 -0.18 -14.36
CA SER A 108 -1.03 -1.58 -14.70
C SER A 108 -0.77 -2.48 -13.49
N ALA A 109 -1.20 -3.73 -13.55
CA ALA A 109 -0.81 -4.78 -12.61
C ALA A 109 0.20 -5.73 -13.28
N PRO A 110 0.98 -6.53 -12.52
CA PRO A 110 1.74 -7.64 -13.08
C PRO A 110 0.83 -8.60 -13.84
N ARG A 111 1.32 -9.20 -14.90
CA ARG A 111 0.57 -10.27 -15.57
C ARG A 111 0.42 -11.46 -14.60
N CYS A 112 -0.81 -11.95 -14.44
CA CYS A 112 -1.05 -13.24 -13.82
C CYS A 112 -0.66 -14.34 -14.81
N LEU A 113 0.21 -15.24 -14.39
CA LEU A 113 0.73 -16.33 -15.19
C LEU A 113 -0.03 -17.63 -14.90
N ASP A 114 -0.42 -17.84 -13.64
CA ASP A 114 -1.25 -18.95 -13.20
C ASP A 114 -1.82 -18.69 -11.79
N ILE A 115 -2.91 -19.37 -11.46
CA ILE A 115 -3.51 -19.40 -10.11
C ILE A 115 -3.76 -20.86 -9.73
N THR A 116 -2.95 -21.37 -8.80
CA THR A 116 -3.09 -22.72 -8.30
C THR A 116 -3.83 -22.72 -6.96
N LYS A 117 -4.96 -23.44 -6.88
CA LYS A 117 -5.79 -23.55 -5.66
C LYS A 117 -5.57 -24.87 -4.96
N TYR A 118 -5.36 -24.81 -3.66
CA TYR A 118 -5.16 -25.96 -2.81
C TYR A 118 -6.32 -26.13 -1.80
N PRO A 119 -6.50 -27.35 -1.24
CA PRO A 119 -7.44 -27.57 -0.15
C PRO A 119 -7.15 -26.66 1.05
N GLY A 120 -8.20 -26.31 1.81
CA GLY A 120 -8.08 -25.41 2.94
C GLY A 120 -8.09 -23.92 2.58
N GLY A 121 -8.22 -23.59 1.28
CA GLY A 121 -8.30 -22.21 0.80
C GLY A 121 -6.94 -21.56 0.47
N VAL A 122 -5.84 -22.31 0.60
CA VAL A 122 -4.51 -21.86 0.18
C VAL A 122 -4.51 -21.63 -1.34
N CYS A 123 -3.93 -20.52 -1.77
CA CYS A 123 -3.79 -20.18 -3.18
C CYS A 123 -2.37 -19.75 -3.49
N TRP A 124 -1.86 -20.20 -4.61
CA TRP A 124 -0.59 -19.77 -5.18
C TRP A 124 -0.86 -18.90 -6.40
N LEU A 125 -0.44 -17.66 -6.32
CA LEU A 125 -0.57 -16.67 -7.39
C LEU A 125 0.79 -16.48 -8.06
N TRP A 126 0.90 -16.93 -9.30
CA TRP A 126 2.10 -16.82 -10.12
C TRP A 126 2.04 -15.55 -10.96
N LEU A 127 3.00 -14.67 -10.76
CA LEU A 127 3.02 -13.33 -11.34
C LEU A 127 4.27 -13.07 -12.17
N GLU A 128 4.15 -12.15 -13.11
CA GLU A 128 5.28 -11.52 -13.79
C GLU A 128 6.24 -10.93 -12.74
N ASP A 129 7.54 -11.18 -12.88
CA ASP A 129 8.55 -10.55 -12.06
C ASP A 129 8.84 -9.14 -12.57
N ILE A 130 8.40 -8.15 -11.80
CA ILE A 130 8.60 -6.73 -12.09
C ILE A 130 9.63 -6.08 -11.18
N LEU A 131 10.10 -6.81 -10.16
CA LEU A 131 11.00 -6.27 -9.15
C LEU A 131 12.37 -6.00 -9.78
N ASN A 132 12.81 -4.75 -9.70
CA ASN A 132 14.19 -4.37 -9.98
C ASN A 132 14.93 -4.14 -8.65
N PRO A 133 15.63 -5.16 -8.11
CA PRO A 133 16.35 -5.01 -6.85
C PRO A 133 17.40 -3.91 -7.02
N GLY A 134 17.40 -2.94 -6.12
CA GLY A 134 18.35 -1.83 -6.11
C GLY A 134 17.88 -0.58 -6.83
N SER A 135 16.60 -0.42 -7.12
CA SER A 135 16.08 0.89 -7.57
C SER A 135 16.39 1.96 -6.51
N PRO A 136 16.98 3.09 -6.93
CA PRO A 136 17.28 4.18 -6.00
C PRO A 136 16.01 4.74 -5.37
N PRO A 137 16.10 5.48 -4.26
CA PRO A 137 14.97 6.26 -3.74
C PRO A 137 14.37 7.14 -4.84
N TRP A 138 13.04 7.25 -4.87
CA TRP A 138 12.39 8.11 -5.85
C TRP A 138 12.67 9.59 -5.60
N SER A 139 12.87 10.31 -6.68
CA SER A 139 12.84 11.77 -6.70
C SER A 139 11.40 12.29 -6.55
N LEU A 140 11.24 13.57 -6.19
CA LEU A 140 9.92 14.24 -6.19
C LEU A 140 9.22 14.16 -7.56
N THR A 141 10.00 14.20 -8.66
CA THR A 141 9.48 14.05 -10.02
C THR A 141 8.84 12.66 -10.23
N GLU A 142 9.46 11.60 -9.71
CA GLU A 142 8.93 10.24 -9.82
C GLU A 142 7.70 10.06 -8.93
N TYR A 143 7.68 10.58 -7.70
CA TYR A 143 6.48 10.62 -6.86
C TYR A 143 5.32 11.35 -7.56
N GLY A 144 5.58 12.53 -8.14
CA GLY A 144 4.60 13.28 -8.90
C GLY A 144 4.10 12.55 -10.15
N LEU A 145 4.97 11.83 -10.86
CA LEU A 145 4.60 11.02 -12.01
C LEU A 145 3.70 9.85 -11.63
N VAL A 146 4.07 9.11 -10.58
CA VAL A 146 3.25 8.00 -10.06
C VAL A 146 1.89 8.51 -9.59
N ALA A 147 1.86 9.60 -8.84
CA ALA A 147 0.61 10.23 -8.43
C ALA A 147 -0.26 10.65 -9.62
N ARG A 148 0.35 11.15 -10.72
CA ARG A 148 -0.37 11.47 -11.95
C ARG A 148 -1.00 10.26 -12.61
N HIS A 149 -0.28 9.12 -12.67
CA HIS A 149 -0.84 7.87 -13.18
C HIS A 149 -2.01 7.37 -12.31
N LEU A 150 -1.89 7.44 -10.98
CA LEU A 150 -2.99 7.13 -10.06
C LEU A 150 -4.18 8.09 -10.26
N GLY A 151 -3.92 9.36 -10.50
CA GLY A 151 -4.95 10.35 -10.84
C GLY A 151 -5.66 10.04 -12.16
N GLN A 152 -4.94 9.62 -13.20
CA GLN A 152 -5.53 9.17 -14.47
C GLN A 152 -6.37 7.91 -14.27
N PHE A 153 -5.87 6.96 -13.49
CA PHE A 153 -6.58 5.73 -13.13
C PHE A 153 -7.90 6.01 -12.43
N ASN A 154 -7.89 6.77 -11.34
CA ASN A 154 -9.10 7.12 -10.60
C ASN A 154 -10.02 8.04 -11.41
N GLY A 155 -9.45 8.97 -12.16
CA GLY A 155 -10.17 9.93 -12.99
C GLY A 155 -11.03 9.28 -14.06
N ALA A 156 -10.58 8.16 -14.65
CA ALA A 156 -11.35 7.43 -15.64
C ALA A 156 -12.72 6.97 -15.08
N TYR A 157 -12.77 6.54 -13.82
CA TYR A 157 -14.02 6.13 -13.16
C TYR A 157 -14.90 7.33 -12.75
N LEU A 158 -14.31 8.47 -12.52
CA LEU A 158 -15.02 9.71 -12.23
C LEU A 158 -15.60 10.37 -13.48
N THR A 159 -15.14 9.96 -14.67
CA THR A 159 -15.51 10.59 -15.97
C THR A 159 -16.26 9.66 -16.91
N GLY A 160 -16.75 8.52 -16.43
CA GLY A 160 -17.69 7.69 -17.20
C GLY A 160 -17.35 6.21 -17.27
N ARG A 161 -16.14 5.75 -16.89
CA ARG A 161 -15.90 4.31 -16.72
C ARG A 161 -16.76 3.81 -15.55
N ALA A 162 -17.51 2.73 -15.77
CA ALA A 162 -18.36 2.16 -14.73
C ALA A 162 -17.52 1.64 -13.53
N LEU A 163 -17.95 1.98 -12.33
CA LEU A 163 -17.35 1.41 -11.12
C LEU A 163 -17.59 -0.10 -11.06
N PRO A 164 -16.59 -0.91 -10.71
CA PRO A 164 -16.79 -2.34 -10.54
C PRO A 164 -17.82 -2.61 -9.43
N SER A 165 -18.75 -3.54 -9.70
CA SER A 165 -19.79 -3.93 -8.76
C SER A 165 -19.64 -5.39 -8.35
N LEU A 166 -18.57 -5.69 -7.63
CA LEU A 166 -18.20 -7.02 -7.18
C LEU A 166 -18.36 -7.13 -5.67
N PRO A 167 -18.95 -8.21 -5.14
CA PRO A 167 -19.31 -8.33 -3.72
C PRO A 167 -18.11 -8.40 -2.77
N TRP A 168 -16.93 -8.72 -3.29
CA TRP A 168 -15.68 -8.83 -2.54
C TRP A 168 -14.85 -7.54 -2.56
N LEU A 169 -15.20 -6.53 -3.37
CA LEU A 169 -14.52 -5.24 -3.34
C LEU A 169 -14.74 -4.52 -2.03
N SER A 170 -13.69 -3.95 -1.48
CA SER A 170 -13.78 -3.13 -0.29
C SER A 170 -14.58 -1.85 -0.58
N ARG A 171 -15.52 -1.50 0.31
CA ARG A 171 -16.27 -0.23 0.27
C ARG A 171 -16.11 0.57 1.55
N ASN A 172 -15.47 0.00 2.54
CA ASN A 172 -15.27 0.58 3.88
C ASN A 172 -13.87 0.27 4.41
N TRP A 173 -12.88 0.26 3.53
CA TRP A 173 -11.53 -0.16 3.87
C TRP A 173 -10.98 0.60 5.07
N LEU A 174 -11.02 1.94 5.05
CA LEU A 174 -10.48 2.79 6.10
C LEU A 174 -11.21 2.62 7.45
N ARG A 175 -12.54 2.37 7.42
CA ARG A 175 -13.31 2.02 8.64
C ARG A 175 -12.85 0.68 9.22
N GLY A 176 -12.64 -0.30 8.36
CA GLY A 176 -12.13 -1.63 8.77
C GLY A 176 -10.72 -1.54 9.35
N TRP A 177 -9.83 -0.74 8.74
CA TRP A 177 -8.50 -0.42 9.24
C TRP A 177 -8.55 0.17 10.65
N LEU A 178 -9.31 1.25 10.85
CA LEU A 178 -9.45 1.88 12.16
C LEU A 178 -10.06 0.94 13.21
N SER A 179 -11.03 0.12 12.84
CA SER A 179 -11.62 -0.88 13.73
C SER A 179 -10.61 -1.94 14.15
N TYR A 180 -9.78 -2.39 13.22
CA TYR A 180 -8.72 -3.37 13.51
C TYR A 180 -7.67 -2.82 14.47
N TYR A 181 -7.22 -1.58 14.24
CA TYR A 181 -6.23 -0.93 15.10
C TYR A 181 -6.81 -0.23 16.33
N GLN A 182 -8.09 -0.42 16.64
CA GLN A 182 -8.75 0.26 17.77
C GLN A 182 -8.03 0.04 19.09
N VAL A 183 -7.57 -1.18 19.39
CA VAL A 183 -6.83 -1.49 20.62
C VAL A 183 -5.51 -0.74 20.67
N THR A 184 -4.74 -0.79 19.58
CA THR A 184 -3.47 -0.04 19.47
C THR A 184 -3.69 1.47 19.64
N CYS A 185 -4.74 2.01 19.03
CA CYS A 185 -5.10 3.42 19.20
C CYS A 185 -5.43 3.76 20.65
N GLN A 186 -6.20 2.91 21.34
CA GLN A 186 -6.54 3.12 22.77
C GLN A 186 -5.29 3.12 23.64
N GLU A 187 -4.39 2.16 23.46
CA GLU A 187 -3.11 2.10 24.19
C GLU A 187 -2.27 3.37 23.96
N VAL A 188 -2.19 3.84 22.72
CA VAL A 188 -1.51 5.12 22.41
C VAL A 188 -2.19 6.29 23.10
N LEU A 189 -3.52 6.37 23.05
CA LEU A 189 -4.28 7.46 23.66
C LEU A 189 -4.17 7.48 25.19
N GLU A 190 -4.03 6.33 25.83
CA GLU A 190 -3.76 6.23 27.28
C GLU A 190 -2.34 6.73 27.59
N LEU A 191 -1.35 6.28 26.81
CA LEU A 191 0.05 6.63 26.99
C LEU A 191 0.29 8.13 26.87
N ILE A 192 -0.26 8.80 25.86
CA ILE A 192 -0.04 10.24 25.62
C ILE A 192 -0.78 11.14 26.60
N ARG A 193 -1.74 10.64 27.38
CA ARG A 193 -2.41 11.39 28.45
C ARG A 193 -1.55 11.50 29.71
N ASP A 194 -0.57 10.64 29.87
CA ASP A 194 0.36 10.70 31.01
C ASP A 194 1.35 11.85 30.78
N GLU A 195 1.25 12.91 31.61
CA GLU A 195 2.16 14.04 31.50
C GLU A 195 3.62 13.64 31.73
N HIS A 196 3.89 12.67 32.62
CA HIS A 196 5.23 12.17 32.88
C HIS A 196 5.84 11.46 31.67
N PHE A 197 5.02 10.86 30.80
CA PHE A 197 5.50 10.26 29.55
C PHE A 197 6.25 11.28 28.69
N TRP A 198 5.76 12.53 28.61
CA TRP A 198 6.35 13.60 27.80
C TRP A 198 7.61 14.20 28.43
N GLU A 199 7.92 13.88 29.72
CA GLU A 199 9.12 14.38 30.40
C GLU A 199 10.41 13.69 29.93
N GLN A 200 10.33 12.59 29.20
CA GLN A 200 11.48 11.87 28.65
C GLN A 200 12.30 12.79 27.72
N PRO A 201 13.64 12.87 27.89
CA PRO A 201 14.47 13.90 27.23
C PRO A 201 14.36 13.90 25.71
N TRP A 202 14.28 12.72 25.09
CA TRP A 202 14.17 12.57 23.65
C TRP A 202 12.77 12.90 23.12
N LEU A 203 11.67 12.68 23.88
CA LEU A 203 10.34 13.17 23.53
C LEU A 203 10.24 14.69 23.64
N ARG A 204 10.80 15.30 24.69
CA ARG A 204 10.88 16.76 24.82
C ARG A 204 11.64 17.41 23.67
N SER A 205 12.72 16.76 23.21
CA SER A 205 13.48 17.24 22.06
C SER A 205 12.70 17.13 20.75
N ALA A 206 11.98 16.02 20.57
CA ALA A 206 11.24 15.75 19.34
C ALA A 206 9.90 16.48 19.24
N PHE A 207 9.22 16.67 20.39
CA PHE A 207 7.95 17.40 20.53
C PHE A 207 8.13 18.56 21.52
N PRO A 208 8.43 19.77 21.04
CA PRO A 208 8.59 20.96 21.92
C PRO A 208 7.36 21.22 22.79
N ARG A 209 6.22 20.75 22.40
CA ARG A 209 4.97 20.69 23.17
C ARG A 209 4.29 19.34 22.94
N PRO A 210 3.57 18.79 23.94
CA PRO A 210 2.76 17.60 23.78
C PRO A 210 1.74 17.77 22.63
N ILE A 211 1.54 16.69 21.89
CA ILE A 211 0.56 16.61 20.78
C ILE A 211 -0.77 15.98 21.23
N THR A 212 -0.95 15.83 22.54
CA THR A 212 -2.07 15.11 23.14
C THR A 212 -3.42 15.62 22.64
N ASP A 213 -3.63 16.94 22.68
CA ASP A 213 -4.93 17.54 22.32
C ASP A 213 -5.26 17.32 20.84
N GLU A 214 -4.28 17.46 19.95
CA GLU A 214 -4.46 17.23 18.51
C GLU A 214 -4.81 15.77 18.21
N VAL A 215 -4.13 14.82 18.84
CA VAL A 215 -4.39 13.39 18.68
C VAL A 215 -5.75 12.99 19.26
N LEU A 216 -6.10 13.47 20.46
CA LEU A 216 -7.40 13.23 21.07
C LEU A 216 -8.53 13.81 20.22
N ARG A 217 -8.36 15.01 19.67
CA ARG A 217 -9.33 15.63 18.77
C ARG A 217 -9.51 14.79 17.50
N LEU A 218 -8.41 14.33 16.89
CA LEU A 218 -8.47 13.48 15.70
C LEU A 218 -9.26 12.20 15.98
N TRP A 219 -8.95 11.53 17.10
CA TRP A 219 -9.68 10.33 17.49
C TRP A 219 -11.16 10.59 17.78
N ALA A 220 -11.48 11.67 18.47
CA ALA A 220 -12.87 12.04 18.77
C ALA A 220 -13.68 12.38 17.50
N SER A 221 -13.04 12.93 16.47
CA SER A 221 -13.70 13.36 15.22
C SER A 221 -13.59 12.37 14.08
N HIS A 222 -12.95 11.19 14.26
CA HIS A 222 -12.71 10.24 13.16
C HIS A 222 -13.99 9.82 12.43
N ALA A 223 -15.09 9.58 13.18
CA ALA A 223 -16.36 9.20 12.57
C ALA A 223 -16.96 10.32 11.68
N THR A 224 -16.75 11.57 12.06
CA THR A 224 -17.22 12.74 11.28
C THR A 224 -16.41 12.90 10.00
N LEU A 225 -15.08 12.72 10.05
CA LEU A 225 -14.24 12.71 8.85
C LEU A 225 -14.58 11.56 7.92
N LEU A 226 -14.81 10.35 8.45
CA LEU A 226 -15.27 9.21 7.65
C LEU A 226 -16.61 9.48 6.96
N ALA A 227 -17.55 10.13 7.65
CA ALA A 227 -18.83 10.51 7.05
C ALA A 227 -18.68 11.59 5.95
N ALA A 228 -17.69 12.49 6.09
CA ALA A 228 -17.37 13.45 5.03
C ALA A 228 -16.78 12.76 3.79
N LEU A 229 -15.90 11.77 3.96
CA LEU A 229 -15.36 10.96 2.86
C LEU A 229 -16.47 10.24 2.08
N ASP A 230 -17.49 9.72 2.77
CA ASP A 230 -18.63 9.07 2.11
C ASP A 230 -19.42 10.00 1.17
N GLN A 231 -19.35 11.32 1.40
CA GLN A 231 -20.06 12.33 0.58
C GLN A 231 -19.24 12.80 -0.63
N LEU A 232 -17.94 12.48 -0.68
CA LEU A 232 -17.09 12.83 -1.80
C LEU A 232 -17.34 11.91 -3.02
N PRO A 233 -17.01 12.36 -4.25
CA PRO A 233 -17.03 11.48 -5.42
C PRO A 233 -16.23 10.20 -5.18
N GLN A 234 -16.84 9.05 -5.49
CA GLN A 234 -16.26 7.73 -5.26
C GLN A 234 -15.59 7.20 -6.52
N THR A 235 -14.45 6.54 -6.37
CA THR A 235 -13.67 5.98 -7.46
C THR A 235 -13.14 4.59 -7.12
N PHE A 236 -12.69 3.84 -8.13
CA PHE A 236 -12.02 2.55 -7.92
C PHE A 236 -10.55 2.81 -7.59
N CYS A 237 -10.06 2.21 -6.51
CA CYS A 237 -8.76 2.46 -5.91
C CYS A 237 -7.99 1.18 -5.62
N HIS A 238 -6.67 1.28 -5.60
CA HIS A 238 -5.75 0.27 -5.08
C HIS A 238 -5.74 0.25 -3.53
N LEU A 239 -5.78 1.41 -2.90
CA LEU A 239 -5.81 1.68 -1.45
C LEU A 239 -4.54 1.31 -0.67
N ASP A 240 -3.52 0.77 -1.32
CA ASP A 240 -2.21 0.55 -0.73
C ASP A 240 -1.08 1.08 -1.62
N ALA A 241 -1.36 2.20 -2.28
CA ALA A 241 -0.44 2.85 -3.19
C ALA A 241 0.67 3.57 -2.41
N TYR A 242 1.80 2.89 -2.19
CA TYR A 242 3.03 3.45 -1.65
C TYR A 242 4.23 2.81 -2.35
N ARG A 243 5.44 3.39 -2.18
CA ARG A 243 6.60 3.07 -3.02
C ARG A 243 6.91 1.56 -3.14
N PRO A 244 6.93 0.73 -2.06
CA PRO A 244 7.18 -0.71 -2.19
C PRO A 244 6.18 -1.47 -3.05
N ASN A 245 4.96 -0.96 -3.20
CA ASN A 245 3.92 -1.57 -4.03
C ASN A 245 3.83 -0.97 -5.44
N LEU A 246 4.69 0.00 -5.78
CA LEU A 246 4.61 0.74 -7.04
C LEU A 246 5.96 0.75 -7.76
N PHE A 247 5.97 0.39 -9.03
CA PHE A 247 7.17 0.28 -9.84
C PHE A 247 7.02 1.09 -11.11
N LEU A 248 8.00 1.93 -11.41
CA LEU A 248 8.08 2.64 -12.68
C LEU A 248 8.75 1.77 -13.73
N ARG A 249 8.10 1.59 -14.86
CA ARG A 249 8.68 0.95 -16.05
C ARG A 249 8.29 1.71 -17.31
N ARG A 250 8.93 1.37 -18.43
CA ARG A 250 8.47 1.77 -19.76
C ARG A 250 7.62 0.66 -20.35
N ASP A 251 6.47 1.03 -20.92
CA ASP A 251 5.64 0.11 -21.69
C ASP A 251 6.28 -0.24 -23.04
N ALA A 252 5.61 -1.10 -23.84
CA ALA A 252 6.09 -1.51 -25.14
C ALA A 252 6.20 -0.34 -26.16
N GLN A 253 5.52 0.76 -25.91
CA GLN A 253 5.54 1.98 -26.72
C GLN A 253 6.59 2.99 -26.21
N GLY A 254 7.31 2.68 -25.13
CA GLY A 254 8.34 3.52 -24.53
C GLY A 254 7.78 4.59 -23.58
N SER A 255 6.47 4.60 -23.29
CA SER A 255 5.84 5.52 -22.36
C SER A 255 6.06 5.05 -20.91
N ASN A 256 6.14 6.01 -19.98
CA ASN A 256 6.23 5.69 -18.56
C ASN A 256 4.92 5.09 -18.06
N GLN A 257 5.02 4.00 -17.29
CA GLN A 257 3.91 3.29 -16.68
C GLN A 257 4.23 2.98 -15.22
N THR A 258 3.23 3.04 -14.36
CA THR A 258 3.29 2.56 -12.98
C THR A 258 2.68 1.17 -12.89
N VAL A 259 3.48 0.19 -12.47
CA VAL A 259 2.98 -1.16 -12.15
C VAL A 259 2.68 -1.20 -10.68
N ALA A 260 1.43 -1.46 -10.31
CA ALA A 260 0.98 -1.61 -8.94
C ALA A 260 0.84 -3.10 -8.58
N VAL A 261 1.42 -3.50 -7.45
CA VAL A 261 1.35 -4.86 -6.88
C VAL A 261 0.58 -4.82 -5.56
N ASP A 262 0.20 -5.99 -5.08
CA ASP A 262 -0.50 -6.15 -3.79
C ASP A 262 -1.87 -5.47 -3.76
N TRP A 263 -2.79 -5.97 -4.58
CA TRP A 263 -4.17 -5.47 -4.73
C TRP A 263 -5.13 -5.96 -3.64
N VAL A 264 -4.61 -6.43 -2.50
CA VAL A 264 -5.41 -7.01 -1.40
C VAL A 264 -6.40 -6.01 -0.79
N PHE A 265 -6.10 -4.70 -0.83
CA PHE A 265 -6.99 -3.67 -0.27
C PHE A 265 -7.95 -3.06 -1.30
N THR A 266 -7.79 -3.41 -2.58
CA THR A 266 -8.54 -2.77 -3.67
C THR A 266 -10.04 -2.63 -3.40
N GLY A 267 -10.60 -1.50 -3.78
CA GLY A 267 -11.99 -1.19 -3.47
C GLY A 267 -12.49 0.12 -4.04
N ILE A 268 -13.63 0.54 -3.55
CA ILE A 268 -14.25 1.83 -3.86
C ILE A 268 -14.01 2.77 -2.67
N ALA A 269 -13.45 3.93 -2.96
CA ALA A 269 -13.13 4.94 -1.96
C ALA A 269 -13.27 6.36 -2.52
N SER A 270 -13.15 7.36 -1.66
CA SER A 270 -13.28 8.75 -2.05
C SER A 270 -12.12 9.24 -2.91
N VAL A 271 -12.40 10.18 -3.79
CA VAL A 271 -11.38 10.86 -4.57
C VAL A 271 -10.33 11.49 -3.65
N GLY A 272 -9.05 11.27 -3.94
CA GLY A 272 -7.93 11.71 -3.11
C GLY A 272 -7.44 10.69 -2.07
N GLU A 273 -8.28 9.72 -1.66
CA GLU A 273 -7.90 8.70 -0.67
C GLU A 273 -6.77 7.79 -1.19
N GLU A 274 -6.74 7.50 -2.50
CA GLU A 274 -5.73 6.68 -3.17
C GLU A 274 -4.29 7.11 -2.84
N ILE A 275 -4.02 8.40 -2.88
CA ILE A 275 -2.65 8.93 -2.73
C ILE A 275 -2.24 9.21 -1.29
N ALA A 276 -3.14 9.00 -0.32
CA ALA A 276 -2.84 9.24 1.08
C ALA A 276 -1.65 8.40 1.56
N ASN A 277 -1.58 7.15 1.12
CA ASN A 277 -0.51 6.25 1.52
C ASN A 277 0.81 6.55 0.80
N LEU A 278 0.76 7.12 -0.41
CA LEU A 278 1.95 7.52 -1.14
C LEU A 278 2.76 8.60 -0.41
N LEU A 279 2.09 9.51 0.31
CA LEU A 279 2.74 10.45 1.21
C LEU A 279 3.04 9.82 2.56
N SER A 280 1.99 9.41 3.28
CA SER A 280 2.08 9.12 4.71
C SER A 280 2.90 7.87 5.01
N ALA A 281 2.77 6.79 4.22
CA ALA A 281 3.60 5.61 4.41
C ALA A 281 5.07 5.88 4.03
N SER A 282 5.34 6.68 2.97
CA SER A 282 6.73 7.04 2.64
C SER A 282 7.44 7.77 3.77
N LEU A 283 6.71 8.56 4.57
CA LEU A 283 7.24 9.23 5.76
C LEU A 283 7.33 8.29 6.98
N ILE A 284 6.28 7.49 7.25
CA ILE A 284 6.24 6.57 8.41
C ILE A 284 7.29 5.47 8.28
N TRP A 285 7.49 4.92 7.06
CA TRP A 285 8.46 3.87 6.79
C TRP A 285 9.85 4.40 6.45
N LEU A 286 10.09 5.71 6.69
CA LEU A 286 11.41 6.36 6.52
C LEU A 286 12.00 6.24 5.12
N GLU A 287 11.16 6.10 4.10
CA GLU A 287 11.58 6.09 2.69
C GLU A 287 11.84 7.48 2.15
N TYR A 288 11.29 8.50 2.81
CA TYR A 288 11.47 9.91 2.50
C TYR A 288 11.72 10.72 3.76
N ASP A 289 12.59 11.73 3.68
CA ASP A 289 12.91 12.57 4.85
C ASP A 289 11.71 13.42 5.26
N ALA A 290 11.27 13.26 6.51
CA ALA A 290 10.14 14.03 7.04
C ALA A 290 10.40 15.55 7.11
N ALA A 291 11.65 16.00 7.04
CA ALA A 291 11.96 17.42 6.91
C ALA A 291 11.47 18.03 5.58
N GLU A 292 11.34 17.21 4.55
CA GLU A 292 10.86 17.59 3.21
C GLU A 292 9.41 17.15 2.94
N ALA A 293 8.64 16.79 3.98
CA ALA A 293 7.28 16.30 3.85
C ALA A 293 6.37 17.22 3.01
N ARG A 294 6.54 18.55 3.14
CA ARG A 294 5.78 19.54 2.35
C ARG A 294 6.06 19.41 0.86
N SER A 295 7.32 19.28 0.46
CA SER A 295 7.68 19.14 -0.94
C SER A 295 7.14 17.85 -1.55
N LEU A 296 7.14 16.76 -0.76
CA LEU A 296 6.54 15.49 -1.15
C LEU A 296 5.02 15.61 -1.30
N ASP A 297 4.32 16.23 -0.34
CA ASP A 297 2.89 16.50 -0.41
C ASP A 297 2.53 17.30 -1.68
N GLU A 298 3.23 18.39 -1.94
CA GLU A 298 3.02 19.23 -3.14
C GLU A 298 3.21 18.44 -4.43
N ALA A 299 4.25 17.61 -4.52
CA ALA A 299 4.51 16.78 -5.69
C ALA A 299 3.42 15.73 -5.89
N VAL A 300 3.04 15.01 -4.83
CA VAL A 300 2.00 13.96 -4.85
C VAL A 300 0.64 14.56 -5.18
N PHE A 301 0.21 15.60 -4.49
CA PHE A 301 -1.10 16.21 -4.69
C PHE A 301 -1.23 16.85 -6.08
N SER A 302 -0.22 17.62 -6.51
CA SER A 302 -0.22 18.26 -7.83
C SER A 302 -0.19 17.21 -8.94
N GLY A 303 0.61 16.16 -8.80
CA GLY A 303 0.67 15.05 -9.75
C GLY A 303 -0.71 14.40 -9.90
N TYR A 304 -1.33 14.02 -8.80
CA TYR A 304 -2.64 13.37 -8.80
C TYR A 304 -3.74 14.25 -9.42
N LEU A 305 -3.79 15.53 -9.03
CA LEU A 305 -4.77 16.47 -9.59
C LEU A 305 -4.60 16.66 -11.10
N ASN A 306 -3.34 16.71 -11.59
CA ASN A 306 -3.05 16.75 -13.01
C ASN A 306 -3.51 15.46 -13.71
N GLY A 307 -3.31 14.29 -13.09
CA GLY A 307 -3.81 13.03 -13.61
C GLY A 307 -5.34 12.96 -13.71
N LEU A 308 -6.07 13.46 -12.70
CA LEU A 308 -7.53 13.60 -12.77
C LEU A 308 -7.96 14.47 -13.94
N ARG A 309 -7.27 15.60 -14.18
CA ARG A 309 -7.52 16.50 -15.31
C ARG A 309 -7.20 15.86 -16.66
N ASP A 310 -6.12 15.10 -16.77
CA ASP A 310 -5.77 14.33 -17.97
C ASP A 310 -6.89 13.36 -18.35
N ALA A 311 -7.56 12.75 -17.35
CA ALA A 311 -8.72 11.90 -17.55
C ALA A 311 -10.04 12.67 -17.85
N GLY A 312 -9.99 14.01 -17.91
CA GLY A 312 -11.14 14.86 -18.19
C GLY A 312 -11.96 15.27 -16.97
N TRP A 313 -11.55 14.94 -15.75
CA TRP A 313 -12.28 15.33 -14.54
C TRP A 313 -12.14 16.83 -14.25
N GLN A 314 -13.30 17.51 -14.02
CA GLN A 314 -13.39 18.95 -13.80
C GLN A 314 -14.02 19.31 -12.45
N GLY A 315 -14.05 18.38 -11.51
CA GLY A 315 -14.63 18.61 -10.20
C GLY A 315 -13.79 19.51 -9.29
N ASN A 316 -14.28 19.71 -8.08
CA ASN A 316 -13.68 20.62 -7.11
C ASN A 316 -12.38 20.04 -6.51
N SER A 317 -11.25 20.70 -6.72
CA SER A 317 -9.94 20.29 -6.16
C SER A 317 -9.91 20.29 -4.63
N ARG A 318 -10.75 21.09 -3.96
CA ARG A 318 -10.88 21.08 -2.48
C ARG A 318 -11.50 19.78 -1.98
N SER A 319 -12.42 19.17 -2.75
CA SER A 319 -12.95 17.84 -2.45
C SER A 319 -11.85 16.76 -2.52
N VAL A 320 -10.98 16.85 -3.54
CA VAL A 320 -9.80 15.96 -3.66
C VAL A 320 -8.86 16.14 -2.47
N ARG A 321 -8.59 17.40 -2.10
CA ARG A 321 -7.70 17.72 -0.98
C ARG A 321 -8.28 17.23 0.35
N LEU A 322 -9.59 17.34 0.57
CA LEU A 322 -10.27 16.77 1.73
C LEU A 322 -10.11 15.24 1.78
N GLY A 323 -10.39 14.53 0.68
CA GLY A 323 -10.22 13.09 0.62
C GLY A 323 -8.81 12.64 0.97
N TYR A 324 -7.83 13.32 0.42
CA TYR A 324 -6.41 13.06 0.65
C TYR A 324 -5.97 13.34 2.10
N THR A 325 -6.24 14.54 2.62
CA THR A 325 -5.77 14.96 3.96
C THR A 325 -6.49 14.19 5.06
N ALA A 326 -7.79 13.96 4.93
CA ALA A 326 -8.56 13.16 5.87
C ALA A 326 -8.08 11.69 5.89
N ALA A 327 -7.81 11.10 4.73
CA ALA A 327 -7.31 9.73 4.66
C ALA A 327 -5.90 9.59 5.25
N CYS A 328 -4.98 10.55 5.02
CA CYS A 328 -3.67 10.59 5.70
C CYS A 328 -3.83 10.60 7.22
N ALA A 329 -4.66 11.51 7.72
CA ALA A 329 -4.90 11.68 9.15
C ALA A 329 -5.55 10.45 9.80
N LEU A 330 -6.59 9.90 9.16
CA LEU A 330 -7.31 8.73 9.67
C LEU A 330 -6.46 7.46 9.63
N ARG A 331 -5.69 7.27 8.58
CA ARG A 331 -4.86 6.07 8.43
C ARG A 331 -3.67 6.07 9.40
N TRP A 332 -3.00 7.20 9.58
CA TRP A 332 -1.71 7.24 10.28
C TRP A 332 -1.61 8.23 11.44
N GLY A 333 -2.60 9.10 11.65
CA GLY A 333 -2.51 10.13 12.67
C GLY A 333 -2.50 9.59 14.11
N VAL A 334 -3.16 8.45 14.37
CA VAL A 334 -3.13 7.76 15.67
C VAL A 334 -2.37 6.45 15.57
N VAL A 335 -2.70 5.61 14.57
CA VAL A 335 -2.03 4.32 14.34
C VAL A 335 -0.52 4.52 14.14
N GLY A 336 -0.10 5.55 13.42
CA GLY A 336 1.30 5.88 13.18
C GLY A 336 2.12 6.22 14.43
N LEU A 337 1.47 6.38 15.58
CA LEU A 337 2.13 6.57 16.89
C LEU A 337 2.47 5.25 17.61
N TRP A 338 2.31 4.11 16.96
CA TRP A 338 2.58 2.78 17.52
C TRP A 338 3.95 2.66 18.19
N TRP A 339 4.96 3.34 17.65
CA TRP A 339 6.34 3.35 18.14
C TRP A 339 6.48 3.94 19.55
N LEU A 340 5.58 4.84 19.97
CA LEU A 340 5.57 5.40 21.33
C LEU A 340 5.49 4.31 22.40
N ARG A 341 4.79 3.21 22.12
CA ARG A 341 4.64 2.07 23.02
C ARG A 341 5.97 1.33 23.28
N SER A 342 6.94 1.47 22.38
CA SER A 342 8.26 0.85 22.54
C SER A 342 9.22 1.67 23.38
N LEU A 343 8.91 2.94 23.64
CA LEU A 343 9.85 3.87 24.24
C LEU A 343 9.99 3.73 25.76
N GLY A 344 9.05 3.04 26.42
CA GLY A 344 9.15 2.72 27.85
C GLY A 344 9.99 1.48 28.18
N ASP A 345 10.49 0.77 27.18
CA ASP A 345 11.18 -0.52 27.31
C ASP A 345 12.50 -0.51 26.53
N SER A 346 13.62 -0.64 27.23
CA SER A 346 14.97 -0.58 26.61
C SER A 346 15.23 -1.73 25.65
N GLY A 347 14.61 -2.90 25.83
CA GLY A 347 14.71 -4.03 24.90
C GLY A 347 14.03 -3.71 23.58
N LYS A 348 12.82 -3.16 23.64
CA LYS A 348 12.07 -2.73 22.44
C LYS A 348 12.73 -1.54 21.72
N GLN A 349 13.40 -0.65 22.47
CA GLN A 349 14.19 0.42 21.87
C GLN A 349 15.34 -0.15 21.02
N ALA A 350 16.07 -1.14 21.56
CA ALA A 350 17.14 -1.80 20.83
C ALA A 350 16.63 -2.59 19.61
N GLU A 351 15.45 -3.22 19.71
CA GLU A 351 14.78 -3.88 18.57
C GLU A 351 14.46 -2.88 17.45
N LEU A 352 13.98 -1.68 17.79
CA LEU A 352 13.73 -0.62 16.79
C LEU A 352 15.03 -0.21 16.09
N GLU A 353 16.12 0.04 16.83
CA GLU A 353 17.40 0.42 16.24
C GLU A 353 17.95 -0.67 15.29
N ILE A 354 17.83 -1.93 15.70
CA ILE A 354 18.25 -3.08 14.87
C ILE A 354 17.38 -3.19 13.62
N HIS A 355 16.05 -3.13 13.77
CA HIS A 355 15.10 -3.29 12.67
C HIS A 355 15.30 -2.20 11.59
N TRP A 356 15.45 -0.95 12.03
CA TRP A 356 15.59 0.20 11.13
C TRP A 356 17.04 0.50 10.75
N ASN A 357 18.00 -0.17 11.37
CA ASN A 357 19.44 0.10 11.22
C ASN A 357 19.78 1.61 11.39
N ARG A 358 19.16 2.25 12.41
CA ARG A 358 19.31 3.69 12.72
C ARG A 358 19.27 3.91 14.23
N PRO A 359 19.98 4.95 14.74
CA PRO A 359 19.89 5.34 16.15
C PRO A 359 18.46 5.75 16.53
N LEU A 360 18.03 5.40 17.75
CA LEU A 360 16.69 5.71 18.26
C LEU A 360 16.37 7.20 18.21
N ALA A 361 17.33 8.06 18.53
CA ALA A 361 17.15 9.52 18.49
C ALA A 361 16.81 10.02 17.07
N GLU A 362 17.39 9.43 16.03
CA GLU A 362 17.07 9.74 14.64
C GLU A 362 15.66 9.25 14.28
N LEU A 363 15.32 8.01 14.63
CA LEU A 363 14.00 7.44 14.41
C LEU A 363 12.91 8.30 15.07
N VAL A 364 13.08 8.63 16.34
CA VAL A 364 12.14 9.47 17.09
C VAL A 364 12.01 10.85 16.45
N SER A 365 13.10 11.47 16.03
CA SER A 365 13.08 12.78 15.35
C SER A 365 12.29 12.72 14.04
N GLN A 366 12.50 11.70 13.22
CA GLN A 366 11.80 11.53 11.94
C GLN A 366 10.30 11.25 12.16
N TRP A 367 9.96 10.32 13.06
CA TRP A 367 8.56 10.02 13.36
C TRP A 367 7.81 11.17 14.03
N ALA A 368 8.47 11.97 14.86
CA ALA A 368 7.87 13.15 15.44
C ALA A 368 7.53 14.21 14.38
N ARG A 369 8.44 14.47 13.43
CA ARG A 369 8.18 15.36 12.28
C ARG A 369 7.04 14.85 11.42
N THR A 370 7.05 13.55 11.11
CA THR A 370 5.97 12.89 10.35
C THR A 370 4.63 13.05 11.05
N THR A 371 4.58 12.76 12.35
CA THR A 371 3.36 12.93 13.17
C THR A 371 2.85 14.37 13.15
N THR A 372 3.74 15.32 13.39
CA THR A 372 3.39 16.76 13.38
C THR A 372 2.83 17.17 12.02
N TYR A 373 3.43 16.67 10.92
CA TYR A 373 2.94 16.95 9.58
C TYR A 373 1.54 16.36 9.35
N ILE A 374 1.33 15.09 9.70
CA ILE A 374 0.03 14.40 9.54
C ILE A 374 -1.06 15.06 10.39
N LEU A 375 -0.74 15.51 11.62
CA LEU A 375 -1.69 16.26 12.44
C LEU A 375 -2.02 17.63 11.82
N GLY A 376 -1.07 18.26 11.13
CA GLY A 376 -1.33 19.45 10.32
C GLY A 376 -2.32 19.18 9.18
N LEU A 377 -2.20 18.04 8.49
CA LEU A 377 -3.17 17.59 7.48
C LEU A 377 -4.55 17.32 8.09
N ALA A 378 -4.62 16.81 9.34
CA ALA A 378 -5.90 16.67 10.06
C ALA A 378 -6.60 18.02 10.29
N GLN A 379 -5.84 19.06 10.68
CA GLN A 379 -6.40 20.40 10.84
C GLN A 379 -6.91 20.97 9.50
N GLU A 380 -6.16 20.76 8.43
CA GLU A 380 -6.59 21.14 7.07
C GLU A 380 -7.88 20.39 6.68
N ALA A 381 -7.97 19.09 6.96
CA ALA A 381 -9.17 18.30 6.69
C ALA A 381 -10.41 18.82 7.43
N TYR A 382 -10.30 19.24 8.70
CA TYR A 382 -11.40 19.85 9.44
C TYR A 382 -11.88 21.14 8.77
N GLN A 383 -10.94 22.01 8.36
CA GLN A 383 -11.30 23.26 7.69
C GLN A 383 -11.98 23.00 6.36
N LEU A 384 -11.43 22.09 5.54
CA LEU A 384 -12.03 21.73 4.26
C LEU A 384 -13.41 21.11 4.41
N GLN A 385 -13.62 20.28 5.44
CA GLN A 385 -14.93 19.71 5.74
C GLN A 385 -15.95 20.79 6.06
N GLN A 386 -15.62 21.76 6.93
CA GLN A 386 -16.51 22.88 7.27
C GLN A 386 -16.84 23.77 6.06
N ASP A 387 -15.89 23.93 5.14
CA ASP A 387 -16.05 24.78 3.98
C ASP A 387 -16.86 24.10 2.84
N LEU A 388 -16.93 22.77 2.83
CA LEU A 388 -17.58 22.00 1.77
C LEU A 388 -18.99 21.51 2.15
N PHE A 389 -19.24 21.35 3.46
CA PHE A 389 -20.49 20.80 4.00
C PHE A 389 -21.07 21.68 5.13
#